data_ec3a86d31c8927b3ef22d1ec8ff76ec7
#
_entry.id   ec3a86d31c8927b3ef22d1ec8ff76ec7
#
_cell.length_a   1.000
_cell.length_b   1.000
_cell.length_c   1.000
_cell.angle_alpha   90.00
_cell.angle_beta   90.00
_cell.angle_gamma   90.00
#
_symmetry.space_group_name_H-M   'P 1'
#
loop_
_entity.id
_entity.type
_entity.pdbx_description
1 polymer ?
#
loop_
_entity_poly.entity_id
_entity_poly.type
_entity_poly.pdbx_seq_one_letter_code
_entity_poly.pdbx_strand_id
1 'polypeptide(L)'
;MALGNDVATFFSRFCSHIWNFDINIINNLISEGLINKESHILCNGFKRDAYIDGIADLINRGYHNCIPIIDNYEEINLFEEKIKDKYSIGIRIASEEDPRSEFYTSRLGIGYKNILPFYNREIKDNPKVRLKMLHFFINTGIKDNAYYWNELLKCLRVYIQLKKVAPELDSLNIGG
;
A
#
# COMPACT_ATOMS: atom_id res chain seq x y z
N MET A 1 -8.56 16.48 27.75
CA MET A 1 -9.17 15.19 27.41
C MET A 1 -8.66 14.78 26.03
N ALA A 2 -7.65 13.89 25.99
CA ALA A 2 -6.78 13.68 24.82
C ALA A 2 -7.06 12.35 24.07
N LEU A 3 -8.30 11.86 24.10
CA LEU A 3 -8.67 10.61 23.43
C LEU A 3 -8.77 10.74 21.88
N GLY A 4 -9.04 11.95 21.36
CA GLY A 4 -9.20 12.15 19.91
C GLY A 4 -7.92 12.00 19.11
N ASN A 5 -6.79 12.49 19.64
CA ASN A 5 -5.50 12.41 18.94
C ASN A 5 -4.94 10.98 18.94
N ASP A 6 -5.20 10.20 19.99
CA ASP A 6 -4.71 8.83 20.08
C ASP A 6 -5.45 7.90 19.13
N VAL A 7 -6.76 8.11 18.93
CA VAL A 7 -7.56 7.33 17.98
C VAL A 7 -7.16 7.67 16.53
N ALA A 8 -6.97 8.93 16.19
CA ALA A 8 -6.52 9.33 14.85
C ALA A 8 -5.09 8.81 14.57
N THR A 9 -4.20 8.88 15.55
CA THR A 9 -2.85 8.33 15.47
C THR A 9 -2.88 6.81 15.39
N PHE A 10 -3.77 6.15 16.14
CA PHE A 10 -4.00 4.72 16.07
C PHE A 10 -4.48 4.34 14.66
N PHE A 11 -5.52 4.97 14.13
CA PHE A 11 -6.01 4.69 12.78
C PHE A 11 -4.99 5.06 11.70
N SER A 12 -4.25 6.14 11.81
CA SER A 12 -3.20 6.48 10.83
C SER A 12 -2.05 5.48 10.83
N ARG A 13 -1.71 4.88 11.98
CA ARG A 13 -0.69 3.83 12.10
C ARG A 13 -1.21 2.44 11.73
N PHE A 14 -2.50 2.17 11.90
CA PHE A 14 -3.11 0.84 11.74
C PHE A 14 -4.08 0.74 10.56
N CYS A 15 -4.26 1.79 9.75
CA CYS A 15 -5.06 1.74 8.53
C CYS A 15 -4.60 0.67 7.51
N SER A 16 -3.35 0.19 7.63
CA SER A 16 -2.86 -0.95 6.85
C SER A 16 -3.55 -2.28 7.19
N HIS A 17 -4.26 -2.35 8.31
CA HIS A 17 -4.82 -3.60 8.84
C HIS A 17 -6.33 -3.73 8.71
N ILE A 18 -7.03 -2.70 8.25
CA ILE A 18 -8.47 -2.81 8.05
C ILE A 18 -8.73 -3.35 6.65
N TRP A 19 -8.86 -4.66 6.59
CA TRP A 19 -9.33 -5.40 5.43
C TRP A 19 -10.72 -4.90 5.04
N ASN A 20 -10.93 -4.48 3.80
CA ASN A 20 -12.14 -3.84 3.29
C ASN A 20 -12.39 -2.48 3.93
N PHE A 21 -11.44 -1.56 3.75
CA PHE A 21 -11.67 -0.20 4.21
C PHE A 21 -12.85 0.39 3.46
N ASP A 22 -13.96 0.56 4.17
CA ASP A 22 -15.06 1.32 3.64
C ASP A 22 -14.60 2.79 3.60
N ILE A 23 -14.49 3.34 2.41
CA ILE A 23 -14.12 4.74 2.20
C ILE A 23 -15.03 5.69 2.99
N ASN A 24 -16.25 5.27 3.33
CA ASN A 24 -17.17 6.01 4.16
C ASN A 24 -16.64 6.21 5.58
N ILE A 25 -15.93 5.23 6.14
CA ILE A 25 -15.29 5.37 7.46
C ILE A 25 -14.25 6.48 7.43
N ILE A 26 -13.41 6.54 6.39
CA ILE A 26 -12.42 7.60 6.24
C ILE A 26 -13.12 8.97 6.14
N ASN A 27 -14.16 9.07 5.32
CA ASN A 27 -14.91 10.31 5.18
C ASN A 27 -15.59 10.74 6.51
N ASN A 28 -16.12 9.80 7.29
CA ASN A 28 -16.66 10.08 8.61
C ASN A 28 -15.57 10.59 9.57
N LEU A 29 -14.41 9.94 9.61
CA LEU A 29 -13.28 10.38 10.44
C LEU A 29 -12.76 11.77 10.03
N ILE A 30 -12.81 12.10 8.73
CA ILE A 30 -12.49 13.42 8.22
C ILE A 30 -13.53 14.43 8.69
N SER A 31 -14.84 14.11 8.59
CA SER A 31 -15.91 15.01 9.00
C SER A 31 -15.91 15.31 10.50
N GLU A 32 -15.45 14.36 11.30
CA GLU A 32 -15.25 14.50 12.75
C GLU A 32 -13.92 15.19 13.12
N GLY A 33 -13.07 15.54 12.14
CA GLY A 33 -11.78 16.17 12.37
C GLY A 33 -10.71 15.26 12.96
N LEU A 34 -10.94 13.94 12.95
CA LEU A 34 -9.98 12.92 13.45
C LEU A 34 -8.88 12.60 12.45
N ILE A 35 -9.14 12.80 11.16
CA ILE A 35 -8.18 12.68 10.05
C ILE A 35 -8.11 14.03 9.33
N ASN A 36 -6.89 14.47 9.02
CA ASN A 36 -6.62 15.69 8.29
C ASN A 36 -5.67 15.40 7.10
N LYS A 37 -5.27 16.44 6.36
CA LYS A 37 -4.42 16.30 5.16
C LYS A 37 -3.00 15.80 5.45
N GLU A 38 -2.54 15.93 6.69
CA GLU A 38 -1.23 15.44 7.13
C GLU A 38 -1.27 13.96 7.57
N SER A 39 -2.47 13.41 7.76
CA SER A 39 -2.65 12.02 8.17
C SER A 39 -2.23 11.05 7.07
N HIS A 40 -1.51 9.98 7.45
CA HIS A 40 -1.17 8.90 6.53
C HIS A 40 -2.33 7.92 6.39
N ILE A 41 -2.85 7.78 5.18
CA ILE A 41 -3.96 6.88 4.84
C ILE A 41 -3.43 5.82 3.88
N LEU A 42 -3.35 4.57 4.34
CA LEU A 42 -2.87 3.45 3.51
C LEU A 42 -4.06 2.64 3.02
N CYS A 43 -4.28 2.66 1.70
CA CYS A 43 -5.40 2.00 1.05
C CYS A 43 -4.97 0.64 0.51
N ASN A 44 -5.10 -0.38 1.35
CA ASN A 44 -4.68 -1.75 1.07
C ASN A 44 -5.88 -2.64 0.68
N GLY A 45 -5.59 -3.84 0.16
CA GLY A 45 -6.58 -4.86 -0.17
C GLY A 45 -7.18 -4.72 -1.56
N PHE A 46 -8.09 -5.63 -1.90
CA PHE A 46 -8.71 -5.69 -3.23
C PHE A 46 -9.56 -4.45 -3.52
N LYS A 47 -9.26 -3.78 -4.60
CA LYS A 47 -9.89 -2.50 -4.97
C LYS A 47 -10.98 -2.73 -6.02
N ARG A 48 -12.23 -2.46 -5.61
CA ARG A 48 -13.39 -2.36 -6.51
C ARG A 48 -13.60 -0.90 -6.90
N ASP A 49 -14.38 -0.67 -7.94
CA ASP A 49 -14.60 0.65 -8.55
C ASP A 49 -14.93 1.74 -7.52
N ALA A 50 -15.89 1.50 -6.63
CA ALA A 50 -16.26 2.46 -5.59
C ALA A 50 -15.11 2.78 -4.62
N TYR A 51 -14.22 1.83 -4.35
CA TYR A 51 -13.06 2.05 -3.50
C TYR A 51 -11.97 2.84 -4.23
N ILE A 52 -11.74 2.54 -5.50
CA ILE A 52 -10.83 3.31 -6.36
C ILE A 52 -11.32 4.75 -6.50
N ASP A 53 -12.63 4.95 -6.74
CA ASP A 53 -13.24 6.28 -6.84
C ASP A 53 -13.06 7.09 -5.56
N GLY A 54 -13.29 6.46 -4.41
CA GLY A 54 -13.12 7.12 -3.12
C GLY A 54 -11.67 7.48 -2.81
N ILE A 55 -10.70 6.61 -3.15
CA ILE A 55 -9.27 6.91 -3.00
C ILE A 55 -8.88 8.08 -3.91
N ALA A 56 -9.31 8.04 -5.19
CA ALA A 56 -9.02 9.09 -6.15
C ALA A 56 -9.64 10.44 -5.72
N ASP A 57 -10.86 10.42 -5.18
CA ASP A 57 -11.50 11.62 -4.61
C ASP A 57 -10.68 12.21 -3.46
N LEU A 58 -10.24 11.39 -2.51
CA LEU A 58 -9.40 11.85 -1.41
C LEU A 58 -8.12 12.52 -1.90
N ILE A 59 -7.42 11.88 -2.84
CA ILE A 59 -6.18 12.44 -3.41
C ILE A 59 -6.47 13.75 -4.13
N ASN A 60 -7.52 13.82 -4.95
CA ASN A 60 -7.94 15.04 -5.67
C ASN A 60 -8.40 16.17 -4.74
N ARG A 61 -8.84 15.85 -3.52
CA ARG A 61 -9.16 16.82 -2.44
C ARG A 61 -7.92 17.29 -1.67
N GLY A 62 -6.73 16.80 -2.03
CA GLY A 62 -5.46 17.23 -1.46
C GLY A 62 -4.99 16.40 -0.25
N TYR A 63 -5.50 15.18 -0.06
CA TYR A 63 -4.95 14.20 0.90
C TYR A 63 -3.75 13.49 0.26
N HIS A 64 -2.62 14.18 0.12
CA HIS A 64 -1.44 13.67 -0.60
C HIS A 64 -0.72 12.52 0.10
N ASN A 65 -1.02 12.31 1.40
CA ASN A 65 -0.55 11.16 2.17
C ASN A 65 -1.52 9.96 2.11
N CYS A 66 -2.56 10.03 1.24
CA CYS A 66 -3.37 8.87 0.88
C CYS A 66 -2.61 8.05 -0.16
N ILE A 67 -2.19 6.85 0.23
CA ILE A 67 -1.30 5.99 -0.55
C ILE A 67 -2.04 4.69 -0.90
N PRO A 68 -2.53 4.52 -2.14
CA PRO A 68 -3.02 3.23 -2.61
C PRO A 68 -1.88 2.22 -2.72
N ILE A 69 -2.09 1.05 -2.17
CA ILE A 69 -1.16 -0.08 -2.25
C ILE A 69 -1.55 -0.95 -3.44
N ILE A 70 -0.73 -0.96 -4.47
CA ILE A 70 -0.97 -1.70 -5.71
C ILE A 70 -0.77 -3.19 -5.49
N ASP A 71 -1.80 -3.97 -5.77
CA ASP A 71 -1.82 -5.43 -5.60
C ASP A 71 -1.65 -6.19 -6.94
N ASN A 72 -1.86 -5.51 -8.07
CA ASN A 72 -1.70 -6.10 -9.41
C ASN A 72 -1.29 -5.03 -10.44
N TYR A 73 -0.95 -5.48 -11.63
CA TYR A 73 -0.41 -4.60 -12.69
C TYR A 73 -1.43 -3.61 -13.27
N GLU A 74 -2.73 -3.92 -13.20
CA GLU A 74 -3.79 -3.16 -13.84
C GLU A 74 -4.25 -1.98 -13.00
N GLU A 75 -4.10 -2.06 -11.67
CA GLU A 75 -4.60 -1.04 -10.75
C GLU A 75 -4.01 0.36 -11.00
N ILE A 76 -2.75 0.45 -11.48
CA ILE A 76 -2.12 1.74 -11.74
C ILE A 76 -2.87 2.53 -12.82
N ASN A 77 -3.32 1.86 -13.89
CA ASN A 77 -4.07 2.49 -14.96
C ASN A 77 -5.41 3.03 -14.47
N LEU A 78 -6.09 2.29 -13.60
CA LEU A 78 -7.37 2.71 -13.01
C LEU A 78 -7.23 3.99 -12.16
N PHE A 79 -6.12 4.15 -11.47
CA PHE A 79 -5.84 5.37 -10.71
C PHE A 79 -5.43 6.54 -11.62
N GLU A 80 -4.64 6.29 -12.68
CA GLU A 80 -4.20 7.33 -13.62
C GLU A 80 -5.36 8.02 -14.34
N GLU A 81 -6.41 7.27 -14.66
CA GLU A 81 -7.63 7.80 -15.28
C GLU A 81 -8.40 8.75 -14.37
N LYS A 82 -8.35 8.54 -13.05
CA LYS A 82 -9.19 9.20 -12.07
C LYS A 82 -8.48 10.29 -11.26
N ILE A 83 -7.16 10.16 -11.07
CA ILE A 83 -6.37 11.14 -10.32
C ILE A 83 -5.80 12.19 -11.28
N LYS A 84 -6.02 13.47 -10.95
CA LYS A 84 -5.65 14.61 -11.80
C LYS A 84 -4.18 15.00 -11.65
N ASP A 85 -3.70 15.04 -10.42
CA ASP A 85 -2.37 15.51 -10.07
C ASP A 85 -1.40 14.38 -9.77
N LYS A 86 -0.20 14.73 -9.32
CA LYS A 86 0.80 13.77 -8.86
C LYS A 86 0.35 13.08 -7.58
N TYR A 87 0.56 11.77 -7.51
CA TYR A 87 0.21 10.97 -6.35
C TYR A 87 1.26 9.91 -6.02
N SER A 88 1.25 9.49 -4.78
CA SER A 88 2.13 8.44 -4.27
C SER A 88 1.41 7.10 -4.24
N ILE A 89 2.14 6.03 -4.55
CA ILE A 89 1.65 4.65 -4.43
C ILE A 89 2.58 3.82 -3.55
N GLY A 90 2.04 2.74 -3.01
CA GLY A 90 2.82 1.61 -2.53
C GLY A 90 2.68 0.41 -3.46
N ILE A 91 3.62 -0.53 -3.40
CA ILE A 91 3.51 -1.81 -4.09
C ILE A 91 3.52 -2.92 -3.04
N ARG A 92 2.53 -3.82 -3.11
CA ARG A 92 2.51 -5.03 -2.30
C ARG A 92 3.39 -6.09 -2.94
N ILE A 93 4.32 -6.63 -2.15
CA ILE A 93 5.10 -7.79 -2.51
C ILE A 93 4.28 -9.04 -2.18
N ALA A 94 4.08 -9.90 -3.18
CA ALA A 94 3.54 -11.23 -2.94
C ALA A 94 4.58 -12.07 -2.20
N SER A 95 4.24 -12.57 -1.01
CA SER A 95 5.06 -13.55 -0.31
C SER A 95 5.06 -14.87 -1.09
N GLU A 96 6.22 -15.52 -1.16
CA GLU A 96 6.29 -16.89 -1.68
C GLU A 96 5.81 -17.83 -0.59
N GLU A 97 4.76 -18.57 -0.89
CA GLU A 97 4.12 -19.46 0.07
C GLU A 97 4.87 -20.77 0.21
N ASP A 98 4.64 -21.44 1.35
CA ASP A 98 5.19 -22.77 1.62
C ASP A 98 4.73 -23.73 0.50
N PRO A 99 5.66 -24.31 -0.30
CA PRO A 99 5.33 -25.26 -1.36
C PRO A 99 4.61 -26.53 -0.86
N ARG A 100 4.52 -26.72 0.47
CA ARG A 100 3.77 -27.79 1.12
C ARG A 100 2.28 -27.48 1.32
N SER A 101 1.84 -26.27 1.03
CA SER A 101 0.44 -25.87 1.14
C SER A 101 -0.23 -25.97 -0.23
N GLU A 102 -1.05 -26.98 -0.47
CA GLU A 102 -1.77 -27.22 -1.73
C GLU A 102 -2.75 -26.10 -2.13
N PHE A 103 -2.98 -25.10 -1.27
CA PHE A 103 -4.08 -24.17 -1.44
C PHE A 103 -3.72 -22.68 -1.36
N TYR A 104 -2.43 -22.30 -1.29
CA TYR A 104 -2.12 -20.90 -1.02
C TYR A 104 -1.02 -20.33 -1.88
N THR A 105 -1.39 -19.73 -2.99
CA THR A 105 -0.62 -18.66 -3.59
C THR A 105 -1.21 -17.32 -3.18
N SER A 106 -0.39 -16.35 -2.76
CA SER A 106 -0.88 -15.01 -2.48
C SER A 106 -1.54 -14.46 -3.74
N ARG A 107 -2.87 -14.33 -3.70
CA ARG A 107 -3.63 -13.78 -4.83
C ARG A 107 -3.43 -12.27 -4.97
N LEU A 108 -2.78 -11.65 -3.99
CA LEU A 108 -2.56 -10.23 -3.92
C LEU A 108 -1.06 -9.95 -3.86
N GLY A 109 -0.66 -8.94 -4.59
CA GLY A 109 0.72 -8.48 -4.65
C GLY A 109 1.45 -8.91 -5.91
N ILE A 110 2.57 -8.26 -6.15
CA ILE A 110 3.46 -8.49 -7.28
C ILE A 110 4.63 -9.34 -6.80
N GLY A 111 4.95 -10.42 -7.53
CA GLY A 111 6.07 -11.28 -7.19
C GLY A 111 7.38 -10.50 -7.14
N TYR A 112 8.22 -10.77 -6.14
CA TYR A 112 9.42 -9.97 -5.83
C TYR A 112 10.37 -9.79 -7.02
N LYS A 113 10.48 -10.79 -7.93
CA LYS A 113 11.30 -10.70 -9.16
C LYS A 113 10.74 -9.71 -10.19
N ASN A 114 9.45 -9.44 -10.13
CA ASN A 114 8.73 -8.63 -11.12
C ASN A 114 8.58 -7.16 -10.68
N ILE A 115 8.88 -6.81 -9.45
CA ILE A 115 8.67 -5.45 -8.92
C ILE A 115 9.57 -4.43 -9.60
N LEU A 116 10.87 -4.72 -9.74
CA LEU A 116 11.78 -3.81 -10.44
C LEU A 116 11.46 -3.67 -11.94
N PRO A 117 11.16 -4.76 -12.69
CA PRO A 117 10.63 -4.64 -14.05
C PRO A 117 9.34 -3.81 -14.15
N PHE A 118 8.40 -4.01 -13.22
CA PHE A 118 7.17 -3.23 -13.17
C PHE A 118 7.44 -1.74 -12.91
N TYR A 119 8.27 -1.41 -11.93
CA TYR A 119 8.69 -0.05 -11.66
C TYR A 119 9.29 0.63 -12.90
N ASN A 120 10.21 -0.05 -13.58
CA ASN A 120 10.88 0.51 -14.75
C ASN A 120 9.92 0.73 -15.93
N ARG A 121 8.88 -0.10 -16.08
CA ARG A 121 7.94 -0.02 -17.19
C ARG A 121 6.84 1.01 -16.95
N GLU A 122 6.27 1.05 -15.73
CA GLU A 122 5.03 1.78 -15.47
C GLU A 122 5.23 3.06 -14.63
N ILE A 123 6.30 3.14 -13.82
CA ILE A 123 6.40 4.17 -12.79
C ILE A 123 7.57 5.12 -13.06
N LYS A 124 8.73 4.61 -13.44
CA LYS A 124 9.98 5.36 -13.51
C LYS A 124 9.87 6.66 -14.30
N ASP A 125 9.28 6.59 -15.49
CA ASP A 125 9.15 7.73 -16.41
C ASP A 125 7.74 8.34 -16.37
N ASN A 126 6.90 7.89 -15.44
CA ASN A 126 5.55 8.38 -15.27
C ASN A 126 5.55 9.76 -14.58
N PRO A 127 4.99 10.82 -15.20
CA PRO A 127 5.03 12.16 -14.63
C PRO A 127 4.12 12.32 -13.41
N LYS A 128 3.13 11.46 -13.23
CA LYS A 128 2.10 11.54 -12.17
C LYS A 128 2.39 10.66 -10.97
N VAL A 129 2.96 9.47 -11.20
CA VAL A 129 3.08 8.42 -10.17
C VAL A 129 4.43 8.47 -9.46
N ARG A 130 4.42 8.33 -8.14
CA ARG A 130 5.62 8.23 -7.29
C ARG A 130 5.55 6.97 -6.44
N LEU A 131 6.59 6.15 -6.51
CA LEU A 131 6.71 5.00 -5.61
C LEU A 131 7.21 5.48 -4.25
N LYS A 132 6.35 5.43 -3.24
CA LYS A 132 6.62 5.89 -1.87
C LYS A 132 6.90 4.74 -0.91
N MET A 133 6.22 3.59 -1.11
CA MET A 133 6.20 2.50 -0.13
C MET A 133 6.32 1.13 -0.78
N LEU A 134 6.99 0.20 -0.11
CA LEU A 134 6.76 -1.23 -0.30
C LEU A 134 5.92 -1.77 0.86
N HIS A 135 4.99 -2.64 0.54
CA HIS A 135 4.16 -3.34 1.52
C HIS A 135 4.42 -4.84 1.46
N PHE A 136 4.65 -5.44 2.61
CA PHE A 136 4.87 -6.86 2.79
C PHE A 136 3.90 -7.39 3.85
N PHE A 137 3.25 -8.51 3.57
CA PHE A 137 2.32 -9.13 4.51
C PHE A 137 2.27 -10.64 4.29
N ILE A 138 2.31 -11.40 5.38
CA ILE A 138 2.13 -12.85 5.38
C ILE A 138 0.72 -13.19 5.82
N ASN A 139 -0.11 -13.71 4.90
CA ASN A 139 -1.53 -14.01 5.14
C ASN A 139 -1.77 -15.16 6.13
N THR A 140 -0.83 -16.10 6.20
CA THR A 140 -0.98 -17.34 6.99
C THR A 140 -0.64 -17.18 8.47
N GLY A 141 -0.28 -15.98 8.87
CA GLY A 141 0.29 -15.71 10.20
C GLY A 141 1.74 -16.19 10.34
N ILE A 142 2.40 -15.72 11.37
CA ILE A 142 3.80 -16.10 11.65
C ILE A 142 3.78 -17.43 12.39
N LYS A 143 3.88 -18.53 11.64
CA LYS A 143 3.98 -19.88 12.22
C LYS A 143 5.42 -20.28 12.52
N ASP A 144 6.37 -19.70 11.78
CA ASP A 144 7.80 -19.97 11.89
C ASP A 144 8.57 -18.66 11.70
N ASN A 145 9.38 -18.32 12.67
CA ASN A 145 10.20 -17.12 12.65
C ASN A 145 11.23 -17.15 11.50
N ALA A 146 11.81 -18.32 11.22
CA ALA A 146 12.78 -18.44 10.13
C ALA A 146 12.15 -18.14 8.76
N TYR A 147 10.93 -18.63 8.54
CA TYR A 147 10.16 -18.32 7.33
C TYR A 147 9.86 -16.82 7.23
N TYR A 148 9.36 -16.20 8.29
CA TYR A 148 9.08 -14.76 8.31
C TYR A 148 10.31 -13.93 7.96
N TRP A 149 11.44 -14.22 8.61
CA TRP A 149 12.69 -13.50 8.37
C TRP A 149 13.20 -13.69 6.94
N ASN A 150 13.04 -14.88 6.36
CA ASN A 150 13.42 -15.14 4.98
C ASN A 150 12.59 -14.30 3.98
N GLU A 151 11.28 -14.25 4.17
CA GLU A 151 10.41 -13.42 3.33
C GLU A 151 10.68 -11.92 3.52
N LEU A 152 10.90 -11.47 4.75
CA LEU A 152 11.28 -10.08 5.02
C LEU A 152 12.63 -9.73 4.37
N LEU A 153 13.61 -10.61 4.40
CA LEU A 153 14.90 -10.40 3.74
C LEU A 153 14.75 -10.26 2.21
N LYS A 154 13.87 -11.02 1.58
CA LYS A 154 13.55 -10.84 0.15
C LYS A 154 12.96 -9.45 -0.10
N CYS A 155 12.01 -9.02 0.74
CA CYS A 155 11.43 -7.69 0.68
C CYS A 155 12.48 -6.59 0.82
N LEU A 156 13.37 -6.70 1.80
CA LEU A 156 14.46 -5.74 2.02
C LEU A 156 15.43 -5.67 0.83
N ARG A 157 15.75 -6.80 0.21
CA ARG A 157 16.59 -6.82 -1.01
C ARG A 157 15.93 -6.04 -2.15
N VAL A 158 14.64 -6.25 -2.37
CA VAL A 158 13.87 -5.49 -3.37
C VAL A 158 13.86 -4.00 -3.04
N TYR A 159 13.62 -3.65 -1.76
CA TYR A 159 13.64 -2.26 -1.29
C TYR A 159 14.98 -1.58 -1.59
N ILE A 160 16.09 -2.24 -1.25
CA ILE A 160 17.44 -1.71 -1.50
C ILE A 160 17.72 -1.52 -3.00
N GLN A 161 17.26 -2.45 -3.84
CA GLN A 161 17.41 -2.32 -5.29
C GLN A 161 16.60 -1.15 -5.84
N LEU A 162 15.33 -1.04 -5.43
CA LEU A 162 14.45 0.06 -5.84
C LEU A 162 14.93 1.42 -5.34
N LYS A 163 15.45 1.50 -4.12
CA LYS A 163 15.94 2.75 -3.54
C LYS A 163 17.05 3.40 -4.38
N LYS A 164 17.80 2.63 -5.15
CA LYS A 164 18.85 3.13 -6.05
C LYS A 164 18.30 3.87 -7.28
N VAL A 165 17.06 3.53 -7.69
CA VAL A 165 16.43 4.07 -8.91
C VAL A 165 15.16 4.86 -8.62
N ALA A 166 14.58 4.69 -7.44
CA ALA A 166 13.37 5.34 -6.95
C ALA A 166 13.72 6.19 -5.70
N PRO A 167 14.22 7.41 -5.84
CA PRO A 167 14.70 8.21 -4.70
C PRO A 167 13.60 8.55 -3.70
N GLU A 168 12.36 8.62 -4.15
CA GLU A 168 11.18 8.95 -3.34
C GLU A 168 10.64 7.77 -2.51
N LEU A 169 11.12 6.55 -2.76
CA LEU A 169 10.80 5.37 -1.95
C LEU A 169 11.45 5.52 -0.57
N ASP A 170 10.67 5.74 0.48
CA ASP A 170 11.18 5.99 1.84
C ASP A 170 10.51 5.14 2.92
N SER A 171 9.48 4.37 2.55
CA SER A 171 8.68 3.64 3.50
C SER A 171 8.64 2.15 3.21
N LEU A 172 8.68 1.34 4.28
CA LEU A 172 8.48 -0.09 4.24
C LEU A 172 7.43 -0.47 5.28
N ASN A 173 6.30 -1.01 4.81
CA ASN A 173 5.24 -1.54 5.66
C ASN A 173 5.40 -3.06 5.74
N ILE A 174 5.68 -3.56 6.92
CA ILE A 174 5.94 -5.00 7.17
C ILE A 174 4.70 -5.76 7.63
N GLY A 175 3.55 -5.13 7.58
CA GLY A 175 2.30 -5.71 8.06
C GLY A 175 2.23 -5.77 9.59
N GLY A 176 1.34 -6.60 10.12
CA GLY A 176 1.14 -6.86 11.55
C GLY A 176 -0.12 -7.64 11.82
#